data_80a90808b59f44a6c53f5f53a6de579f
#
_entry.id   80a90808b59f44a6c53f5f53a6de579f
#
_cell.length_a   1.000
_cell.length_b   1.000
_cell.length_c   1.000
_cell.angle_alpha   90.00
_cell.angle_beta   90.00
_cell.angle_gamma   90.00
#
_symmetry.space_group_name_H-M   'P 1'
#
loop_
_entity.id
_entity.type
_entity.pdbx_description
1 polymer ?
#
loop_
_entity_poly.entity_id
_entity_poly.type
_entity_poly.pdbx_seq_one_letter_code
_entity_poly.pdbx_strand_id
1 'polypeptide(L)'
;PGAASPDQDLLNLTGEIINNGKAGLLDVDLVQQQKVLSCYAGTYGMSDYNAFVISGRPKQGQTLDEVKDLFLAEIDKLKKGEFDEGLLEAAINNYKLMQMYRMDRNDGRADMFVSSFIDGVDWKDEVASLDRMSKVTKQQIVDFANKYFGDNYALIYKRQGKDPNEKKIDKPKITPIVMNRDSSSLF
;
A
#
# COMPACT_ATOMS: atom_id res chain seq x y z
N PRO A 1 9.51 7.67 0.53
CA PRO A 1 10.75 6.90 0.66
C PRO A 1 10.73 5.71 -0.29
N GLY A 2 11.91 5.24 -0.76
CA GLY A 2 12.07 3.97 -1.48
C GLY A 2 12.32 2.81 -0.52
N ALA A 3 12.45 1.58 -1.06
CA ALA A 3 12.56 0.36 -0.25
C ALA A 3 13.76 0.37 0.72
N ALA A 4 14.91 0.90 0.30
CA ALA A 4 16.11 1.00 1.16
C ALA A 4 16.15 2.28 2.02
N SER A 5 15.07 3.06 2.07
CA SER A 5 15.01 4.27 2.88
C SER A 5 14.91 3.95 4.37
N PRO A 6 15.58 4.71 5.25
CA PRO A 6 15.39 4.58 6.71
C PRO A 6 13.94 4.88 7.16
N ASP A 7 13.16 5.57 6.35
CA ASP A 7 11.74 5.87 6.63
C ASP A 7 10.78 4.75 6.17
N GLN A 8 11.28 3.65 5.61
CA GLN A 8 10.44 2.54 5.10
C GLN A 8 9.62 1.87 6.21
N ASP A 9 10.22 1.65 7.36
CA ASP A 9 9.52 1.06 8.52
C ASP A 9 8.35 1.97 8.98
N LEU A 10 8.57 3.29 8.96
CA LEU A 10 7.53 4.28 9.29
C LEU A 10 6.40 4.29 8.25
N LEU A 11 6.73 4.17 6.96
CA LEU A 11 5.74 4.07 5.89
C LEU A 11 4.84 2.85 6.09
N ASN A 12 5.44 1.69 6.38
CA ASN A 12 4.74 0.45 6.59
C ASN A 12 3.79 0.53 7.79
N LEU A 13 4.27 0.99 8.95
CA LEU A 13 3.43 1.15 10.15
C LEU A 13 2.33 2.19 9.95
N THR A 14 2.63 3.30 9.25
CA THR A 14 1.63 4.31 8.89
C THR A 14 0.53 3.73 8.02
N GLY A 15 0.88 2.88 7.06
CA GLY A 15 -0.09 2.16 6.23
C GLY A 15 -1.06 1.30 7.06
N GLU A 16 -0.54 0.53 8.01
CA GLU A 16 -1.34 -0.29 8.93
C GLU A 16 -2.25 0.55 9.85
N ILE A 17 -1.76 1.70 10.32
CA ILE A 17 -2.57 2.63 11.12
C ILE A 17 -3.72 3.22 10.30
N ILE A 18 -3.48 3.54 9.04
CA ILE A 18 -4.51 4.07 8.14
C ILE A 18 -5.53 2.98 7.79
N ASN A 19 -5.06 1.79 7.37
CA ASN A 19 -5.94 0.72 6.91
C ASN A 19 -5.29 -0.65 7.09
N ASN A 20 -5.83 -1.47 7.97
CA ASN A 20 -5.40 -2.86 8.20
C ASN A 20 -6.52 -3.88 8.01
N GLY A 21 -7.66 -3.44 7.48
CA GLY A 21 -8.82 -4.29 7.23
C GLY A 21 -9.69 -4.56 8.47
N LYS A 22 -9.37 -3.99 9.64
CA LYS A 22 -10.10 -4.22 10.90
C LYS A 22 -10.28 -2.97 11.76
N ALA A 23 -9.19 -2.31 12.09
CA ALA A 23 -9.13 -1.27 13.12
C ALA A 23 -8.37 -0.01 12.69
N GLY A 24 -7.90 0.07 11.44
CA GLY A 24 -7.29 1.28 10.90
C GLY A 24 -8.28 2.44 10.84
N LEU A 25 -7.78 3.66 10.72
CA LEU A 25 -8.61 4.88 10.69
C LEU A 25 -9.70 4.79 9.61
N LEU A 26 -9.35 4.37 8.40
CA LEU A 26 -10.32 4.19 7.31
C LEU A 26 -11.32 3.06 7.60
N ASP A 27 -10.86 1.99 8.27
CA ASP A 27 -11.71 0.85 8.58
C ASP A 27 -12.81 1.24 9.57
N VAL A 28 -12.42 1.89 10.67
CA VAL A 28 -13.34 2.26 11.75
C VAL A 28 -14.20 3.45 11.37
N ASP A 29 -13.58 4.52 10.89
CA ASP A 29 -14.27 5.80 10.72
C ASP A 29 -15.06 5.91 9.42
N LEU A 30 -14.69 5.14 8.39
CA LEU A 30 -15.35 5.24 7.09
C LEU A 30 -16.13 3.97 6.71
N VAL A 31 -15.51 2.78 6.85
CA VAL A 31 -16.15 1.54 6.42
C VAL A 31 -17.19 1.06 7.45
N GLN A 32 -16.79 0.92 8.71
CA GLN A 32 -17.72 0.44 9.77
C GLN A 32 -18.85 1.43 10.02
N GLN A 33 -18.58 2.73 9.90
CA GLN A 33 -19.62 3.77 10.01
C GLN A 33 -20.40 3.95 8.70
N GLN A 34 -20.13 3.13 7.68
CA GLN A 34 -20.81 3.19 6.39
C GLN A 34 -20.78 4.58 5.74
N LYS A 35 -19.73 5.35 5.92
CA LYS A 35 -19.56 6.66 5.28
C LYS A 35 -19.16 6.56 3.80
N VAL A 36 -18.56 5.43 3.41
CA VAL A 36 -18.25 5.07 2.02
C VAL A 36 -18.72 3.64 1.76
N LEU A 37 -18.83 3.24 0.49
CA LEU A 37 -19.16 1.85 0.16
C LEU A 37 -18.01 0.91 0.49
N SER A 38 -16.80 1.31 0.16
CA SER A 38 -15.55 0.62 0.53
C SER A 38 -14.38 1.57 0.36
N CYS A 39 -13.30 1.34 1.10
CA CYS A 39 -12.02 2.00 0.88
C CYS A 39 -10.86 1.06 1.16
N TYR A 40 -9.71 1.44 0.65
CA TYR A 40 -8.45 0.74 0.81
C TYR A 40 -7.31 1.74 0.81
N ALA A 41 -6.31 1.51 1.63
CA ALA A 41 -5.04 2.21 1.56
C ALA A 41 -3.89 1.21 1.55
N GLY A 42 -2.83 1.53 0.82
CA GLY A 42 -1.65 0.67 0.74
C GLY A 42 -0.52 1.30 -0.04
N THR A 43 0.62 0.66 0.02
CA THR A 43 1.85 1.10 -0.62
C THR A 43 2.14 0.22 -1.84
N TYR A 44 2.41 0.86 -2.98
CA TYR A 44 3.07 0.22 -4.12
C TYR A 44 4.57 0.44 -3.97
N GLY A 45 5.26 -0.64 -3.57
CA GLY A 45 6.70 -0.61 -3.32
C GLY A 45 7.50 -0.55 -4.61
N MET A 46 8.52 0.32 -4.62
CA MET A 46 9.53 0.42 -5.66
C MET A 46 10.89 0.68 -5.00
N SER A 47 11.97 0.27 -5.67
CA SER A 47 13.32 0.41 -5.12
C SER A 47 13.67 1.87 -4.80
N ASP A 48 13.40 2.81 -5.72
CA ASP A 48 13.78 4.21 -5.57
C ASP A 48 12.76 5.04 -4.77
N TYR A 49 11.47 4.80 -4.96
CA TYR A 49 10.38 5.48 -4.23
C TYR A 49 9.11 4.65 -4.21
N ASN A 50 8.29 4.86 -3.19
CA ASN A 50 6.99 4.21 -3.05
C ASN A 50 5.86 5.16 -3.43
N ALA A 51 4.77 4.61 -3.94
CA ALA A 51 3.51 5.31 -4.07
C ALA A 51 2.54 4.84 -2.97
N PHE A 52 2.16 5.73 -2.06
CA PHE A 52 1.08 5.46 -1.12
C PHE A 52 -0.25 5.85 -1.76
N VAL A 53 -1.17 4.91 -1.82
CA VAL A 53 -2.45 5.10 -2.52
C VAL A 53 -3.60 4.87 -1.56
N ILE A 54 -4.55 5.80 -1.55
CA ILE A 54 -5.85 5.63 -0.93
C ILE A 54 -6.88 5.58 -2.04
N SER A 55 -7.73 4.57 -2.02
CA SER A 55 -8.80 4.40 -3.01
C SER A 55 -10.14 4.13 -2.31
N GLY A 56 -11.22 4.53 -2.93
CA GLY A 56 -12.55 4.27 -2.39
C GLY A 56 -13.67 4.30 -3.41
N ARG A 57 -14.78 3.74 -2.99
CA ARG A 57 -16.01 3.70 -3.77
C ARG A 57 -17.09 4.48 -3.05
N PRO A 58 -17.75 5.44 -3.73
CA PRO A 58 -18.86 6.16 -3.16
C PRO A 58 -20.08 5.27 -2.95
N LYS A 59 -20.90 5.60 -1.98
CA LYS A 59 -22.25 5.06 -1.84
C LYS A 59 -23.16 5.60 -2.94
N GLN A 60 -24.34 5.02 -3.08
CA GLN A 60 -25.35 5.54 -3.98
C GLN A 60 -25.68 6.99 -3.61
N GLY A 61 -25.60 7.89 -4.59
CA GLY A 61 -25.87 9.31 -4.42
C GLY A 61 -24.73 10.14 -3.83
N GLN A 62 -23.64 9.51 -3.39
CA GLN A 62 -22.45 10.19 -2.88
C GLN A 62 -21.54 10.62 -4.03
N THR A 63 -21.00 11.81 -3.95
CA THR A 63 -20.07 12.35 -4.93
C THR A 63 -18.64 11.84 -4.71
N LEU A 64 -17.81 11.89 -5.74
CA LEU A 64 -16.38 11.53 -5.63
C LEU A 64 -15.62 12.54 -4.76
N ASP A 65 -16.01 13.82 -4.77
CA ASP A 65 -15.41 14.85 -3.93
C ASP A 65 -15.70 14.63 -2.45
N GLU A 66 -16.91 14.22 -2.08
CA GLU A 66 -17.22 13.85 -0.69
C GLU A 66 -16.36 12.71 -0.20
N VAL A 67 -16.09 11.70 -1.03
CA VAL A 67 -15.19 10.59 -0.67
C VAL A 67 -13.75 11.07 -0.50
N LYS A 68 -13.26 11.94 -1.39
CA LYS A 68 -11.94 12.56 -1.29
C LYS A 68 -11.81 13.33 0.04
N ASP A 69 -12.80 14.16 0.37
CA ASP A 69 -12.76 15.00 1.56
C ASP A 69 -12.76 14.16 2.85
N LEU A 70 -13.47 13.02 2.86
CA LEU A 70 -13.39 12.04 3.94
C LEU A 70 -11.98 11.47 4.10
N PHE A 71 -11.30 11.12 3.01
CA PHE A 71 -9.93 10.62 3.07
C PHE A 71 -8.95 11.67 3.60
N LEU A 72 -9.06 12.90 3.12
CA LEU A 72 -8.21 13.98 3.59
C LEU A 72 -8.42 14.26 5.08
N ALA A 73 -9.66 14.16 5.57
CA ALA A 73 -9.96 14.32 6.99
C ALA A 73 -9.28 13.22 7.85
N GLU A 74 -9.22 11.97 7.37
CA GLU A 74 -8.52 10.91 8.09
C GLU A 74 -6.99 11.10 8.06
N ILE A 75 -6.44 11.60 6.95
CA ILE A 75 -5.02 11.98 6.88
C ILE A 75 -4.72 13.14 7.85
N ASP A 76 -5.62 14.11 7.99
CA ASP A 76 -5.47 15.19 8.95
C ASP A 76 -5.51 14.72 10.41
N LYS A 77 -6.36 13.74 10.74
CA LYS A 77 -6.34 13.07 12.05
C LYS A 77 -5.00 12.40 12.34
N LEU A 78 -4.48 11.65 11.37
CA LEU A 78 -3.17 11.01 11.47
C LEU A 78 -2.06 12.06 11.75
N LYS A 79 -2.04 13.16 10.98
CA LYS A 79 -1.07 14.25 11.13
C LYS A 79 -1.14 14.96 12.47
N LYS A 80 -2.32 14.99 13.10
CA LYS A 80 -2.55 15.53 14.44
C LYS A 80 -2.31 14.50 15.55
N GLY A 81 -2.08 13.25 15.22
CA GLY A 81 -1.95 12.17 16.18
C GLY A 81 -3.29 11.77 16.84
N GLU A 82 -4.40 12.03 16.18
CA GLU A 82 -5.75 11.69 16.66
C GLU A 82 -6.07 10.20 16.39
N PHE A 83 -5.22 9.30 16.89
CA PHE A 83 -5.41 7.85 16.86
C PHE A 83 -4.91 7.23 18.17
N ASP A 84 -5.43 6.06 18.51
CA ASP A 84 -5.07 5.37 19.75
C ASP A 84 -3.64 4.81 19.68
N GLU A 85 -2.88 4.90 20.78
CA GLU A 85 -1.53 4.32 20.86
C GLU A 85 -1.55 2.80 20.73
N GLY A 86 -2.61 2.15 21.20
CA GLY A 86 -2.81 0.72 21.04
C GLY A 86 -2.91 0.29 19.57
N LEU A 87 -3.30 1.19 18.65
CA LEU A 87 -3.31 0.91 17.23
C LEU A 87 -1.90 0.76 16.67
N LEU A 88 -0.93 1.56 17.12
CA LEU A 88 0.48 1.42 16.76
C LEU A 88 1.04 0.09 17.30
N GLU A 89 0.75 -0.24 18.54
CA GLU A 89 1.18 -1.53 19.13
C GLU A 89 0.58 -2.71 18.35
N ALA A 90 -0.71 -2.63 18.01
CA ALA A 90 -1.38 -3.64 17.19
C ALA A 90 -0.75 -3.79 15.81
N ALA A 91 -0.39 -2.68 15.15
CA ALA A 91 0.30 -2.69 13.85
C ALA A 91 1.66 -3.40 13.96
N ILE A 92 2.47 -3.07 14.96
CA ILE A 92 3.77 -3.72 15.21
C ILE A 92 3.59 -5.23 15.45
N ASN A 93 2.61 -5.62 16.27
CA ASN A 93 2.34 -7.03 16.56
C ASN A 93 1.83 -7.78 15.33
N ASN A 94 1.02 -7.13 14.47
CA ASN A 94 0.60 -7.71 13.20
C ASN A 94 1.80 -7.96 12.26
N TYR A 95 2.73 -7.01 12.15
CA TYR A 95 3.97 -7.20 11.40
C TYR A 95 4.80 -8.37 11.92
N LYS A 96 4.97 -8.49 13.24
CA LYS A 96 5.66 -9.64 13.85
C LYS A 96 5.01 -10.97 13.46
N LEU A 97 3.68 -11.03 13.56
CA LEU A 97 2.92 -12.24 13.22
C LEU A 97 3.09 -12.60 11.74
N MET A 98 2.96 -11.63 10.84
CA MET A 98 3.12 -11.84 9.39
C MET A 98 4.55 -12.29 9.04
N GLN A 99 5.55 -11.72 9.69
CA GLN A 99 6.94 -12.11 9.52
C GLN A 99 7.17 -13.55 9.98
N MET A 100 6.59 -13.96 11.11
CA MET A 100 6.67 -15.35 11.58
C MET A 100 6.07 -16.31 10.54
N TYR A 101 4.88 -16.03 10.02
CA TYR A 101 4.25 -16.85 8.96
C TYR A 101 5.07 -16.90 7.68
N ARG A 102 5.68 -15.77 7.29
CA ARG A 102 6.55 -15.72 6.11
C ARG A 102 7.80 -16.58 6.32
N MET A 103 8.40 -16.52 7.51
CA MET A 103 9.62 -17.27 7.81
C MET A 103 9.39 -18.76 8.09
N ASP A 104 8.18 -19.18 8.42
CA ASP A 104 7.83 -20.59 8.60
C ASP A 104 7.91 -21.39 7.29
N ARG A 105 7.77 -20.72 6.15
CA ARG A 105 7.79 -21.33 4.81
C ARG A 105 9.13 -21.13 4.11
N ASN A 106 9.58 -22.17 3.38
CA ASN A 106 10.84 -22.10 2.61
C ASN A 106 10.78 -21.06 1.49
N ASP A 107 9.65 -21.00 0.77
CA ASP A 107 9.41 -20.00 -0.27
C ASP A 107 9.42 -18.57 0.31
N GLY A 108 8.76 -18.35 1.45
CA GLY A 108 8.76 -17.05 2.12
C GLY A 108 10.16 -16.58 2.51
N ARG A 109 11.02 -17.48 3.02
CA ARG A 109 12.43 -17.17 3.30
C ARG A 109 13.22 -16.85 2.04
N ALA A 110 13.02 -17.63 0.97
CA ALA A 110 13.68 -17.38 -0.32
C ALA A 110 13.27 -16.04 -0.90
N ASP A 111 11.97 -15.71 -0.88
CA ASP A 111 11.45 -14.43 -1.36
C ASP A 111 12.01 -13.23 -0.59
N MET A 112 12.28 -13.38 0.71
CA MET A 112 12.91 -12.30 1.50
C MET A 112 14.32 -11.99 0.99
N PHE A 113 15.14 -13.01 0.69
CA PHE A 113 16.48 -12.79 0.14
C PHE A 113 16.41 -12.15 -1.25
N VAL A 114 15.50 -12.62 -2.11
CA VAL A 114 15.31 -12.08 -3.46
C VAL A 114 14.86 -10.63 -3.40
N SER A 115 13.86 -10.31 -2.56
CA SER A 115 13.35 -8.95 -2.39
C SER A 115 14.44 -8.01 -1.87
N SER A 116 15.15 -8.41 -0.82
CA SER A 116 16.27 -7.65 -0.24
C SER A 116 17.33 -7.30 -1.30
N PHE A 117 17.68 -8.29 -2.15
CA PHE A 117 18.63 -8.09 -3.25
C PHE A 117 18.11 -7.13 -4.33
N ILE A 118 16.86 -7.31 -4.76
CA ILE A 118 16.23 -6.46 -5.78
C ILE A 118 16.10 -5.02 -5.29
N ASP A 119 15.71 -4.84 -4.05
CA ASP A 119 15.45 -3.54 -3.44
C ASP A 119 16.72 -2.84 -2.95
N GLY A 120 17.88 -3.54 -3.02
CA GLY A 120 19.15 -3.01 -2.53
C GLY A 120 19.21 -2.80 -1.02
N VAL A 121 18.40 -3.56 -0.26
CA VAL A 121 18.38 -3.54 1.21
C VAL A 121 19.43 -4.52 1.74
N ASP A 122 20.31 -4.05 2.62
CA ASP A 122 21.26 -4.96 3.28
C ASP A 122 20.50 -5.99 4.13
N TRP A 123 20.88 -7.26 4.03
CA TRP A 123 20.23 -8.33 4.79
C TRP A 123 20.21 -8.09 6.29
N LYS A 124 21.26 -7.47 6.81
CA LYS A 124 21.34 -7.08 8.22
C LYS A 124 20.24 -6.08 8.59
N ASP A 125 19.95 -5.15 7.70
CA ASP A 125 18.89 -4.14 7.90
C ASP A 125 17.50 -4.76 7.77
N GLU A 126 17.31 -5.70 6.84
CA GLU A 126 16.07 -6.48 6.72
C GLU A 126 15.76 -7.24 8.01
N VAL A 127 16.73 -7.98 8.54
CA VAL A 127 16.56 -8.75 9.79
C VAL A 127 16.30 -7.83 11.01
N ALA A 128 16.89 -6.64 11.04
CA ALA A 128 16.71 -5.68 12.13
C ALA A 128 15.40 -4.85 12.04
N SER A 129 14.61 -5.00 10.98
CA SER A 129 13.41 -4.19 10.75
C SER A 129 12.40 -4.29 11.89
N LEU A 130 12.08 -5.48 12.38
CA LEU A 130 11.14 -5.66 13.48
C LEU A 130 11.64 -5.02 14.79
N ASP A 131 12.94 -5.08 15.06
CA ASP A 131 13.52 -4.43 16.23
C ASP A 131 13.44 -2.92 16.14
N ARG A 132 13.62 -2.35 14.93
CA ARG A 132 13.41 -0.91 14.69
C ARG A 132 11.95 -0.53 14.84
N MET A 133 11.04 -1.26 14.20
CA MET A 133 9.59 -1.03 14.30
C MET A 133 9.09 -1.07 15.74
N SER A 134 9.62 -1.98 16.57
CA SER A 134 9.20 -2.10 17.96
C SER A 134 9.54 -0.90 18.85
N LYS A 135 10.40 -0.01 18.37
CA LYS A 135 10.83 1.22 19.06
C LYS A 135 10.18 2.48 18.49
N VAL A 136 9.38 2.34 17.45
CA VAL A 136 8.70 3.47 16.83
C VAL A 136 7.66 4.04 17.79
N THR A 137 7.68 5.35 17.93
CA THR A 137 6.74 6.10 18.76
C THR A 137 5.62 6.72 17.94
N LYS A 138 4.51 7.02 18.58
CA LYS A 138 3.40 7.74 17.97
C LYS A 138 3.86 9.07 17.33
N GLN A 139 4.75 9.80 18.01
CA GLN A 139 5.25 11.08 17.50
C GLN A 139 6.02 10.89 16.17
N GLN A 140 6.81 9.83 16.03
CA GLN A 140 7.50 9.54 14.77
C GLN A 140 6.54 9.25 13.62
N ILE A 141 5.41 8.59 13.88
CA ILE A 141 4.35 8.40 12.87
C ILE A 141 3.72 9.75 12.49
N VAL A 142 3.44 10.61 13.45
CA VAL A 142 2.91 11.98 13.21
C VAL A 142 3.89 12.81 12.38
N ASP A 143 5.16 12.79 12.73
CA ASP A 143 6.22 13.53 12.02
C ASP A 143 6.38 13.01 10.58
N PHE A 144 6.34 11.68 10.42
CA PHE A 144 6.34 11.03 9.10
C PHE A 144 5.13 11.47 8.26
N ALA A 145 3.93 11.44 8.82
CA ALA A 145 2.71 11.85 8.11
C ALA A 145 2.78 13.33 7.68
N ASN A 146 3.26 14.21 8.56
CA ASN A 146 3.44 15.63 8.24
C ASN A 146 4.52 15.87 7.17
N LYS A 147 5.57 15.04 7.13
CA LYS A 147 6.64 15.12 6.14
C LYS A 147 6.19 14.68 4.74
N TYR A 148 5.39 13.61 4.65
CA TYR A 148 5.11 12.94 3.37
C TYR A 148 3.70 13.14 2.83
N PHE A 149 2.69 13.34 3.67
CA PHE A 149 1.31 13.55 3.22
C PHE A 149 0.97 15.04 3.13
N GLY A 150 1.60 15.73 2.18
CA GLY A 150 1.32 17.12 1.85
C GLY A 150 0.26 17.26 0.76
N ASP A 151 0.19 18.48 0.19
CA ASP A 151 -0.77 18.80 -0.88
C ASP A 151 -0.32 18.31 -2.27
N ASN A 152 0.86 17.68 -2.37
CA ASN A 152 1.46 17.18 -3.60
C ASN A 152 0.99 15.77 -3.98
N TYR A 153 -0.31 15.50 -3.93
CA TYR A 153 -0.90 14.23 -4.32
C TYR A 153 -1.53 14.29 -5.71
N ALA A 154 -1.57 13.13 -6.40
CA ALA A 154 -2.33 12.96 -7.63
C ALA A 154 -3.73 12.44 -7.32
N LEU A 155 -4.74 13.10 -7.86
CA LEU A 155 -6.14 12.71 -7.69
C LEU A 155 -6.70 12.12 -9.00
N ILE A 156 -7.19 10.88 -8.92
CA ILE A 156 -7.73 10.16 -10.07
C ILE A 156 -9.19 9.82 -9.82
N TYR A 157 -10.08 10.35 -10.65
CA TYR A 157 -11.50 10.02 -10.65
C TYR A 157 -11.86 9.03 -11.74
N LYS A 158 -12.33 7.85 -11.37
CA LYS A 158 -12.93 6.90 -12.30
C LYS A 158 -14.44 7.17 -12.40
N ARG A 159 -14.86 7.72 -13.52
CA ARG A 159 -16.27 8.04 -13.81
C ARG A 159 -16.87 7.01 -14.76
N GLN A 160 -18.19 6.81 -14.66
CA GLN A 160 -18.93 5.99 -15.62
C GLN A 160 -19.11 6.78 -16.93
N GLY A 161 -18.93 6.10 -18.07
CA GLY A 161 -19.11 6.68 -19.40
C GLY A 161 -18.01 6.27 -20.35
N LYS A 162 -18.12 6.78 -21.59
CA LYS A 162 -17.05 6.69 -22.59
C LYS A 162 -16.38 8.05 -22.70
N ASP A 163 -15.07 8.06 -22.77
CA ASP A 163 -14.33 9.28 -23.10
C ASP A 163 -14.59 9.62 -24.59
N PRO A 164 -15.21 10.77 -24.90
CA PRO A 164 -15.44 11.17 -26.28
C PRO A 164 -14.13 11.44 -27.04
N ASN A 165 -13.02 11.62 -26.33
CA ASN A 165 -11.69 11.88 -26.90
C ASN A 165 -10.85 10.60 -27.02
N GLU A 166 -11.40 9.42 -26.72
CA GLU A 166 -10.67 8.14 -26.84
C GLU A 166 -10.30 7.91 -28.30
N LYS A 167 -9.02 8.06 -28.61
CA LYS A 167 -8.47 7.72 -29.92
C LYS A 167 -8.30 6.22 -30.00
N LYS A 168 -9.05 5.56 -30.87
CA LYS A 168 -8.78 4.17 -31.21
C LYS A 168 -7.44 4.10 -31.93
N ILE A 169 -6.49 3.42 -31.32
CA ILE A 169 -5.24 3.09 -31.97
C ILE A 169 -5.46 1.74 -32.67
N ASP A 170 -5.23 1.71 -33.99
CA ASP A 170 -5.26 0.46 -34.73
C ASP A 170 -4.16 -0.46 -34.18
N LYS A 171 -4.57 -1.63 -33.75
CA LYS A 171 -3.60 -2.62 -33.25
C LYS A 171 -2.70 -3.05 -34.41
N PRO A 172 -1.38 -3.03 -34.24
CA PRO A 172 -0.48 -3.56 -35.26
C PRO A 172 -0.84 -5.03 -35.54
N LYS A 173 -0.77 -5.43 -36.80
CA LYS A 173 -0.97 -6.82 -37.17
C LYS A 173 0.10 -7.67 -36.49
N ILE A 174 -0.33 -8.59 -35.65
CA ILE A 174 0.59 -9.56 -35.05
C ILE A 174 0.91 -10.56 -36.13
N THR A 175 2.20 -10.69 -36.50
CA THR A 175 2.66 -11.75 -37.38
C THR A 175 2.43 -13.09 -36.66
N PRO A 176 1.61 -13.99 -37.21
CA PRO A 176 1.39 -15.28 -36.58
C PRO A 176 2.72 -16.05 -36.51
N ILE A 177 3.06 -16.50 -35.32
CA ILE A 177 4.20 -17.43 -35.17
C ILE A 177 3.73 -18.78 -35.68
N VAL A 178 4.38 -19.29 -36.72
CA VAL A 178 4.19 -20.67 -37.20
C VAL A 178 4.85 -21.57 -36.15
N MET A 179 4.04 -22.12 -35.26
CA MET A 179 4.51 -23.15 -34.34
C MET A 179 4.60 -24.46 -35.09
N ASN A 180 5.79 -25.04 -35.12
CA ASN A 180 5.95 -26.41 -35.52
C ASN A 180 5.26 -27.30 -34.46
N ARG A 181 4.18 -27.96 -34.86
CA ARG A 181 3.39 -28.87 -34.01
C ARG A 181 3.77 -30.33 -34.22
N ASP A 182 4.85 -30.59 -34.89
CA ASP A 182 5.36 -31.96 -35.04
C ASP A 182 5.74 -32.45 -33.64
N SER A 183 5.31 -33.64 -33.31
CA SER A 183 5.56 -34.26 -32.02
C SER A 183 7.05 -34.31 -31.73
N SER A 184 7.47 -33.81 -30.58
CA SER A 184 8.83 -34.01 -30.10
C SER A 184 9.04 -35.49 -29.84
N SER A 185 10.14 -36.03 -30.39
CA SER A 185 10.56 -37.42 -30.11
C SER A 185 11.08 -37.65 -28.70
N LEU A 186 10.93 -36.62 -27.81
CA LEU A 186 11.38 -36.66 -26.43
C LEU A 186 10.24 -37.01 -25.41
N PHE A 187 9.04 -37.29 -25.92
CA PHE A 187 7.92 -37.79 -25.12
C PHE A 187 7.21 -38.93 -25.83
#